data_50c5107ee13e936ac1cdc9aa285ca90b
#
_entry.id   50c5107ee13e936ac1cdc9aa285ca90b
#
_cell.length_a   1.000
_cell.length_b   1.000
_cell.length_c   1.000
_cell.angle_alpha   90.00
_cell.angle_beta   90.00
_cell.angle_gamma   90.00
#
_symmetry.space_group_name_H-M   'P 1'
#
loop_
_entity.id
_entity.type
_entity.pdbx_description
1 polymer ?
#
loop_
_entity_poly.entity_id
_entity_poly.type
_entity_poly.pdbx_seq_one_letter_code
_entity_poly.pdbx_strand_id
1 'polypeptide(L)'
;KIDMRLKRAVAVSESPFTFNTQTYLHQGARWECEVTLPPLSYAEARSIEAFIVGLIGQSGTFTFGHPLHNTAGVSVGLGSNADIRATQIIGGSNSSAVSAGTYFQLGDYLYIATEDKVQGANALKFEPPLRQAISAGTACDFTLPKSLWRMSNNDVGWSTDVASMYGFTFAMVEAL
;
A
#
# COMPACT_ATOMS: atom_id res chain seq x y z
N LYS A 1 -11.96 -0.70 -11.66
CA LYS A 1 -11.17 -1.85 -11.18
C LYS A 1 -9.90 -1.33 -10.50
N ILE A 2 -9.50 -1.96 -9.41
CA ILE A 2 -8.25 -1.65 -8.70
C ILE A 2 -7.52 -2.97 -8.47
N ASP A 3 -6.31 -3.08 -9.00
CA ASP A 3 -5.44 -4.24 -8.83
C ASP A 3 -4.22 -3.82 -8.02
N MET A 4 -4.10 -4.33 -6.80
CA MET A 4 -2.96 -4.07 -5.91
C MET A 4 -2.08 -5.30 -5.78
N ARG A 5 -0.77 -5.10 -5.78
CA ARG A 5 0.22 -6.17 -5.59
C ARG A 5 1.41 -5.68 -4.77
N LEU A 6 1.94 -6.55 -3.94
CA LEU A 6 3.18 -6.31 -3.22
C LEU A 6 4.33 -6.98 -3.99
N LYS A 7 5.21 -6.17 -4.56
CA LYS A 7 6.42 -6.64 -5.23
C LYS A 7 7.55 -6.77 -4.23
N ARG A 8 8.25 -7.92 -4.24
CA ARG A 8 9.40 -8.20 -3.39
C ARG A 8 10.64 -8.49 -4.21
N ALA A 9 11.79 -8.09 -3.70
CA ALA A 9 13.09 -8.44 -4.25
C ALA A 9 13.57 -9.74 -3.60
N VAL A 10 13.36 -10.86 -4.28
CA VAL A 10 13.84 -12.18 -3.87
C VAL A 10 14.64 -12.77 -5.03
N ALA A 11 15.86 -13.20 -4.77
CA ALA A 11 16.64 -13.96 -5.72
C ALA A 11 16.56 -15.45 -5.37
N VAL A 12 16.28 -16.28 -6.35
CA VAL A 12 16.23 -17.74 -6.23
C VAL A 12 17.26 -18.32 -7.17
N SER A 13 18.13 -19.16 -6.65
CA SER A 13 19.09 -19.95 -7.43
C SER A 13 18.77 -21.42 -7.23
N GLU A 14 18.66 -22.16 -8.33
CA GLU A 14 18.34 -23.60 -8.33
C GLU A 14 19.47 -24.37 -9.01
N SER A 15 19.88 -25.47 -8.38
CA SER A 15 20.86 -26.39 -8.99
C SER A 15 20.18 -27.22 -10.06
N PRO A 16 20.66 -27.22 -11.31
CA PRO A 16 20.07 -28.00 -12.39
C PRO A 16 20.25 -29.54 -12.22
N PHE A 17 21.14 -29.96 -11.30
CA PHE A 17 21.45 -31.35 -11.07
C PHE A 17 20.67 -31.98 -9.91
N THR A 18 20.38 -31.19 -8.87
CA THR A 18 19.76 -31.70 -7.64
C THR A 18 18.43 -31.03 -7.32
N PHE A 19 18.06 -29.99 -8.09
CA PHE A 19 16.89 -29.14 -7.86
C PHE A 19 16.87 -28.47 -6.47
N ASN A 20 18.01 -28.49 -5.77
CA ASN A 20 18.12 -27.76 -4.51
C ASN A 20 18.07 -26.25 -4.80
N THR A 21 17.22 -25.55 -4.06
CA THR A 21 17.00 -24.11 -4.20
C THR A 21 17.69 -23.35 -3.07
N GLN A 22 18.33 -22.26 -3.41
CA GLN A 22 18.83 -21.25 -2.47
C GLN A 22 18.06 -19.95 -2.69
N THR A 23 17.50 -19.40 -1.63
CA THR A 23 16.73 -18.15 -1.68
C THR A 23 17.46 -17.05 -0.94
N TYR A 24 17.61 -15.90 -1.58
CA TYR A 24 18.17 -14.69 -0.98
C TYR A 24 17.05 -13.63 -0.91
N LEU A 25 16.63 -13.31 0.30
CA LEU A 25 15.65 -12.27 0.54
C LEU A 25 16.36 -10.91 0.61
N HIS A 26 16.12 -10.07 -0.38
CA HIS A 26 16.53 -8.68 -0.35
C HIS A 26 15.48 -7.83 0.38
N GLN A 27 15.90 -6.69 0.93
CA GLN A 27 15.04 -5.82 1.73
C GLN A 27 14.03 -5.01 0.92
N GLY A 28 14.11 -5.07 -0.42
CA GLY A 28 13.22 -4.33 -1.31
C GLY A 28 11.82 -4.94 -1.35
N ALA A 29 10.85 -4.17 -0.92
CA ALA A 29 9.44 -4.48 -1.12
C ALA A 29 8.70 -3.16 -1.39
N ARG A 30 7.72 -3.14 -2.30
CA ARG A 30 6.88 -1.97 -2.55
C ARG A 30 5.51 -2.38 -3.06
N TRP A 31 4.53 -1.57 -2.76
CA TRP A 31 3.21 -1.70 -3.36
C TRP A 31 3.23 -1.17 -4.80
N GLU A 32 2.55 -1.89 -5.68
CA GLU A 32 2.23 -1.47 -7.04
C GLU A 32 0.73 -1.59 -7.22
N CYS A 33 0.13 -0.66 -7.94
CA CYS A 33 -1.31 -0.64 -8.15
C CYS A 33 -1.64 -0.20 -9.56
N GLU A 34 -2.62 -0.84 -10.17
CA GLU A 34 -3.23 -0.43 -11.43
C GLU A 34 -4.70 -0.08 -11.18
N VAL A 35 -5.10 1.10 -11.63
CA VAL A 35 -6.45 1.62 -11.45
C VAL A 35 -7.08 1.83 -12.82
N THR A 36 -8.22 1.18 -13.05
CA THR A 36 -9.10 1.45 -14.19
C THR A 36 -10.38 2.06 -13.65
N LEU A 37 -10.65 3.29 -14.04
CA LEU A 37 -11.88 3.99 -13.68
C LEU A 37 -13.05 3.50 -14.55
N PRO A 38 -14.29 3.57 -14.06
CA PRO A 38 -15.45 3.41 -14.94
C PRO A 38 -15.47 4.50 -16.00
N PRO A 39 -16.21 4.32 -17.11
CA PRO A 39 -16.41 5.40 -18.08
C PRO A 39 -16.97 6.66 -17.40
N LEU A 40 -16.35 7.79 -17.64
CA LEU A 40 -16.66 9.06 -17.01
C LEU A 40 -17.27 10.03 -18.01
N SER A 41 -18.15 10.90 -17.56
CA SER A 41 -18.62 12.05 -18.32
C SER A 41 -17.50 13.08 -18.51
N TYR A 42 -17.64 13.98 -19.48
CA TYR A 42 -16.68 15.05 -19.73
C TYR A 42 -16.41 15.93 -18.49
N ALA A 43 -17.46 16.22 -17.71
CA ALA A 43 -17.33 17.06 -16.53
C ALA A 43 -16.47 16.40 -15.43
N GLU A 44 -16.61 15.07 -15.24
CA GLU A 44 -15.83 14.29 -14.28
C GLU A 44 -14.40 14.07 -14.77
N ALA A 45 -14.25 13.78 -16.07
CA ALA A 45 -12.97 13.52 -16.71
C ALA A 45 -11.99 14.70 -16.57
N ARG A 46 -12.46 15.94 -16.76
CA ARG A 46 -11.63 17.15 -16.67
C ARG A 46 -10.84 17.27 -15.36
N SER A 47 -11.45 16.93 -14.25
CA SER A 47 -10.78 17.02 -12.94
C SER A 47 -9.67 15.97 -12.81
N ILE A 48 -9.89 14.77 -13.36
CA ILE A 48 -8.92 13.68 -13.35
C ILE A 48 -7.77 13.98 -14.34
N GLU A 49 -8.07 14.48 -15.52
CA GLU A 49 -7.05 14.95 -16.48
C GLU A 49 -6.13 16.00 -15.85
N ALA A 50 -6.72 17.03 -15.26
CA ALA A 50 -5.98 18.09 -14.60
C ALA A 50 -5.11 17.56 -13.45
N PHE A 51 -5.63 16.62 -12.66
CA PHE A 51 -4.89 15.98 -11.59
C PHE A 51 -3.70 15.18 -12.12
N ILE A 52 -3.91 14.28 -13.09
CA ILE A 52 -2.85 13.43 -13.63
C ILE A 52 -1.78 14.25 -14.34
N VAL A 53 -2.16 15.26 -15.15
CA VAL A 53 -1.20 16.16 -15.80
C VAL A 53 -0.42 16.98 -14.77
N GLY A 54 -1.08 17.42 -13.70
CA GLY A 54 -0.47 18.16 -12.59
C GLY A 54 0.57 17.41 -11.79
N LEU A 55 0.57 16.06 -11.85
CA LEU A 55 1.60 15.23 -11.22
C LEU A 55 2.96 15.27 -11.92
N ILE A 56 3.01 15.78 -13.17
CA ILE A 56 4.25 15.87 -13.97
C ILE A 56 4.94 14.49 -14.04
N GLY A 57 4.19 13.48 -14.47
CA GLY A 57 4.66 12.08 -14.54
C GLY A 57 5.04 11.51 -13.17
N GLN A 58 6.24 10.95 -13.09
CA GLN A 58 6.75 10.31 -11.86
C GLN A 58 7.25 11.30 -10.80
N SER A 59 7.29 12.61 -11.09
CA SER A 59 7.82 13.62 -10.16
C SER A 59 6.85 13.88 -9.00
N GLY A 60 5.57 13.97 -9.28
CA GLY A 60 4.55 14.23 -8.28
C GLY A 60 4.20 13.00 -7.44
N THR A 61 3.80 13.26 -6.21
CA THR A 61 3.28 12.24 -5.30
C THR A 61 1.88 12.60 -4.85
N PHE A 62 1.09 11.58 -4.53
CA PHE A 62 -0.28 11.73 -4.04
C PHE A 62 -0.64 10.62 -3.06
N THR A 63 -1.60 10.84 -2.21
CA THR A 63 -2.11 9.82 -1.29
C THR A 63 -3.25 9.05 -1.93
N PHE A 64 -3.18 7.73 -1.85
CA PHE A 64 -4.24 6.85 -2.32
C PHE A 64 -4.41 5.66 -1.38
N GLY A 65 -5.65 5.25 -1.16
CA GLY A 65 -6.01 4.05 -0.41
C GLY A 65 -7.15 3.32 -1.10
N HIS A 66 -7.16 2.00 -0.99
CA HIS A 66 -8.23 1.20 -1.58
C HIS A 66 -9.53 1.39 -0.78
N PRO A 67 -10.64 1.80 -1.40
CA PRO A 67 -11.86 2.17 -0.69
C PRO A 67 -12.51 1.01 0.09
N LEU A 68 -12.19 -0.25 -0.25
CA LEU A 68 -12.68 -1.43 0.46
C LEU A 68 -11.80 -1.87 1.63
N HIS A 69 -10.64 -1.25 1.83
CA HIS A 69 -9.76 -1.53 2.97
C HIS A 69 -10.16 -0.72 4.19
N ASN A 70 -11.44 -0.77 4.55
CA ASN A 70 -11.98 -0.08 5.71
C ASN A 70 -12.34 -1.10 6.79
N THR A 71 -11.70 -1.02 7.95
CA THR A 71 -12.00 -1.85 9.11
C THR A 71 -12.33 -0.93 10.29
N ALA A 72 -13.60 -0.51 10.33
CA ALA A 72 -14.08 0.38 11.39
C ALA A 72 -14.05 -0.29 12.77
N GLY A 73 -13.80 0.50 13.81
CA GLY A 73 -13.81 0.05 15.20
C GLY A 73 -12.54 -0.63 15.69
N VAL A 74 -11.54 -0.80 14.83
CA VAL A 74 -10.21 -1.30 15.22
C VAL A 74 -9.31 -0.11 15.59
N SER A 75 -8.68 -0.19 16.75
CA SER A 75 -7.72 0.79 17.23
C SER A 75 -6.48 0.09 17.78
N VAL A 76 -5.33 0.38 17.20
CA VAL A 76 -4.03 -0.09 17.68
C VAL A 76 -3.09 1.08 17.77
N GLY A 77 -2.69 1.43 18.98
CA GLY A 77 -1.58 2.36 19.24
C GLY A 77 -0.32 1.57 19.57
N LEU A 78 0.85 2.07 19.18
CA LEU A 78 2.12 1.45 19.51
C LEU A 78 2.40 1.57 21.02
N GLY A 79 2.72 0.45 21.65
CA GLY A 79 3.13 0.38 23.05
C GLY A 79 4.63 0.67 23.27
N SER A 80 5.44 0.56 22.21
CA SER A 80 6.89 0.82 22.21
C SER A 80 7.34 1.39 20.88
N ASN A 81 8.51 1.99 20.83
CA ASN A 81 9.12 2.43 19.58
C ASN A 81 9.36 1.22 18.66
N ALA A 82 9.27 1.47 17.39
CA ALA A 82 9.59 0.49 16.36
C ALA A 82 10.59 1.08 15.36
N ASP A 83 11.65 0.34 15.09
CA ASP A 83 12.71 0.78 14.19
C ASP A 83 12.34 0.56 12.72
N ILE A 84 13.02 1.28 11.85
CA ILE A 84 12.95 1.04 10.41
C ILE A 84 13.24 -0.44 10.10
N ARG A 85 12.49 -1.02 9.16
CA ARG A 85 12.55 -2.43 8.73
C ARG A 85 11.98 -3.45 9.73
N ALA A 86 11.40 -3.02 10.83
CA ALA A 86 10.65 -3.93 11.68
C ALA A 86 9.48 -4.56 10.89
N THR A 87 9.21 -5.83 11.13
CA THR A 87 8.09 -6.59 10.55
C THR A 87 6.98 -6.85 11.56
N GLN A 88 7.14 -6.28 12.76
CA GLN A 88 6.13 -6.33 13.80
C GLN A 88 6.21 -5.08 14.68
N ILE A 89 5.08 -4.71 15.25
CA ILE A 89 4.96 -3.70 16.31
C ILE A 89 4.26 -4.30 17.51
N ILE A 90 4.58 -3.80 18.69
CA ILE A 90 3.86 -4.18 19.92
C ILE A 90 2.74 -3.18 20.14
N GLY A 91 1.51 -3.65 20.20
CA GLY A 91 0.35 -2.83 20.54
C GLY A 91 0.38 -2.37 22.01
N GLY A 92 -0.23 -1.23 22.28
CA GLY A 92 -0.49 -0.80 23.65
C GLY A 92 -1.51 -1.73 24.35
N SER A 93 -1.62 -1.60 25.68
CA SER A 93 -2.50 -2.47 26.50
C SER A 93 -3.98 -2.45 26.08
N ASN A 94 -4.44 -1.32 25.54
CA ASN A 94 -5.84 -1.14 25.09
C ASN A 94 -6.03 -1.38 23.59
N SER A 95 -5.03 -1.95 22.90
CA SER A 95 -5.12 -2.22 21.46
C SER A 95 -6.15 -3.32 21.16
N SER A 96 -6.94 -3.09 20.09
CA SER A 96 -7.90 -4.06 19.58
C SER A 96 -7.24 -5.32 19.03
N ALA A 97 -8.03 -6.40 18.89
CA ALA A 97 -7.66 -7.53 18.06
C ALA A 97 -7.65 -7.11 16.58
N VAL A 98 -6.79 -7.72 15.79
CA VAL A 98 -6.67 -7.47 14.34
C VAL A 98 -6.60 -8.81 13.64
N SER A 99 -7.42 -9.04 12.64
CA SER A 99 -7.38 -10.27 11.84
C SER A 99 -6.30 -10.19 10.76
N ALA A 100 -5.71 -11.34 10.43
CA ALA A 100 -4.82 -11.46 9.28
C ALA A 100 -5.51 -10.98 8.00
N GLY A 101 -4.75 -10.34 7.10
CA GLY A 101 -5.27 -9.74 5.88
C GLY A 101 -5.85 -8.33 6.05
N THR A 102 -5.94 -7.81 7.28
CA THR A 102 -6.40 -6.43 7.52
C THR A 102 -5.33 -5.44 7.10
N TYR A 103 -5.73 -4.46 6.28
CA TYR A 103 -4.87 -3.34 5.89
C TYR A 103 -4.91 -2.23 6.92
N PHE A 104 -3.78 -1.59 7.13
CA PHE A 104 -3.66 -0.42 8.00
C PHE A 104 -2.57 0.53 7.52
N GLN A 105 -2.73 1.78 7.87
CA GLN A 105 -1.71 2.80 7.64
C GLN A 105 -0.96 3.06 8.94
N LEU A 106 0.37 3.20 8.82
CA LEU A 106 1.22 3.65 9.90
C LEU A 106 2.24 4.65 9.37
N GLY A 107 2.16 5.90 9.83
CA GLY A 107 2.82 7.01 9.17
C GLY A 107 2.20 7.25 7.78
N ASP A 108 3.05 7.37 6.77
CA ASP A 108 2.61 7.64 5.39
C ASP A 108 2.50 6.37 4.52
N TYR A 109 2.58 5.18 5.11
CA TYR A 109 2.70 3.93 4.37
C TYR A 109 1.63 2.91 4.74
N LEU A 110 1.31 2.06 3.76
CA LEU A 110 0.31 1.01 3.84
C LEU A 110 0.96 -0.33 4.21
N TYR A 111 0.34 -1.03 5.13
CA TYR A 111 0.75 -2.35 5.59
C TYR A 111 -0.43 -3.31 5.60
N ILE A 112 -0.15 -4.62 5.58
CA ILE A 112 -1.13 -5.67 5.72
C ILE A 112 -0.73 -6.59 6.89
N ALA A 113 -1.65 -6.87 7.80
CA ALA A 113 -1.44 -7.83 8.87
C ALA A 113 -1.27 -9.24 8.31
N THR A 114 -0.22 -9.95 8.71
CA THR A 114 0.09 -11.30 8.22
C THR A 114 -0.40 -12.41 9.14
N GLU A 115 -0.67 -12.10 10.39
CA GLU A 115 -1.18 -13.03 11.40
C GLU A 115 -2.25 -12.34 12.24
N ASP A 116 -3.11 -13.14 12.87
CA ASP A 116 -4.08 -12.61 13.82
C ASP A 116 -3.37 -12.07 15.07
N LYS A 117 -3.71 -10.85 15.44
CA LYS A 117 -3.29 -10.23 16.69
C LYS A 117 -4.43 -10.29 17.69
N VAL A 118 -4.21 -10.85 18.87
CA VAL A 118 -5.17 -10.79 19.97
C VAL A 118 -5.18 -9.40 20.63
N GLN A 119 -6.26 -9.10 21.33
CA GLN A 119 -6.40 -7.83 22.07
C GLN A 119 -5.28 -7.62 23.08
N GLY A 120 -4.91 -6.35 23.33
CA GLY A 120 -3.93 -5.96 24.33
C GLY A 120 -2.52 -5.76 23.76
N ALA A 121 -1.52 -5.80 24.66
CA ALA A 121 -0.11 -5.54 24.35
C ALA A 121 0.57 -6.71 23.64
N ASN A 122 0.02 -7.14 22.51
CA ASN A 122 0.52 -8.24 21.69
C ASN A 122 1.13 -7.72 20.38
N ALA A 123 2.00 -8.53 19.77
CA ALA A 123 2.62 -8.22 18.50
C ALA A 123 1.59 -8.20 17.37
N LEU A 124 1.62 -7.14 16.56
CA LEU A 124 0.99 -7.08 15.25
C LEU A 124 2.10 -7.29 14.22
N LYS A 125 2.08 -8.45 13.55
CA LYS A 125 3.00 -8.77 12.46
C LYS A 125 2.41 -8.32 11.14
N PHE A 126 3.24 -7.79 10.25
CA PHE A 126 2.79 -7.19 9.00
C PHE A 126 3.85 -7.20 7.92
N GLU A 127 3.40 -6.88 6.73
CA GLU A 127 4.19 -6.66 5.53
C GLU A 127 3.67 -5.45 4.74
N PRO A 128 4.55 -4.74 4.04
CA PRO A 128 6.02 -4.83 3.99
C PRO A 128 6.68 -4.37 5.32
N PRO A 129 8.00 -4.53 5.48
CA PRO A 129 8.73 -3.99 6.65
C PRO A 129 8.58 -2.48 6.78
N LEU A 130 8.66 -1.94 8.01
CA LEU A 130 8.54 -0.51 8.28
C LEU A 130 9.49 0.33 7.42
N ARG A 131 8.93 1.38 6.81
CA ARG A 131 9.66 2.33 5.96
C ARG A 131 10.39 3.39 6.75
N GLN A 132 9.92 3.67 7.95
CA GLN A 132 10.47 4.69 8.86
C GLN A 132 10.36 4.20 10.29
N ALA A 133 11.20 4.76 11.17
CA ALA A 133 11.06 4.52 12.60
C ALA A 133 9.79 5.22 13.13
N ILE A 134 9.07 4.53 14.01
CA ILE A 134 7.79 5.01 14.55
C ILE A 134 7.90 5.04 16.08
N SER A 135 7.47 6.15 16.67
CA SER A 135 7.47 6.33 18.12
C SER A 135 6.30 5.63 18.81
N ALA A 136 6.51 5.24 20.05
CA ALA A 136 5.44 4.77 20.92
C ALA A 136 4.29 5.80 21.00
N GLY A 137 3.07 5.31 21.14
CA GLY A 137 1.87 6.14 21.15
C GLY A 137 1.30 6.48 19.79
N THR A 138 2.04 6.27 18.68
CA THR A 138 1.49 6.49 17.33
C THR A 138 0.36 5.48 17.07
N ALA A 139 -0.77 5.97 16.56
CA ALA A 139 -1.91 5.14 16.22
C ALA A 139 -1.81 4.64 14.77
N CYS A 140 -2.24 3.39 14.55
CA CYS A 140 -2.50 2.86 13.21
C CYS A 140 -3.89 3.30 12.74
N ASP A 141 -4.02 3.69 11.47
CA ASP A 141 -5.32 3.96 10.85
C ASP A 141 -5.81 2.73 10.09
N PHE A 142 -6.96 2.20 10.52
CA PHE A 142 -7.66 1.07 9.91
C PHE A 142 -8.91 1.50 9.15
N THR A 143 -9.32 2.76 9.28
CA THR A 143 -10.58 3.24 8.72
C THR A 143 -10.45 3.59 7.25
N LEU A 144 -9.40 4.30 6.90
CA LEU A 144 -9.09 4.67 5.51
C LEU A 144 -7.57 4.60 5.28
N PRO A 145 -7.00 3.39 5.38
CA PRO A 145 -5.56 3.24 5.24
C PRO A 145 -5.10 3.67 3.84
N LYS A 146 -4.12 4.56 3.81
CA LYS A 146 -3.56 5.15 2.59
C LYS A 146 -2.05 4.98 2.58
N SER A 147 -1.47 5.14 1.40
CA SER A 147 -0.03 5.29 1.24
C SER A 147 0.27 6.44 0.30
N LEU A 148 1.53 6.83 0.26
CA LEU A 148 2.04 7.81 -0.67
C LEU A 148 2.41 7.10 -1.98
N TRP A 149 1.92 7.61 -3.11
CA TRP A 149 2.07 7.01 -4.43
C TRP A 149 2.65 8.00 -5.43
N ARG A 150 3.25 7.46 -6.48
CA ARG A 150 3.62 8.19 -7.69
C ARG A 150 3.23 7.39 -8.93
N MET A 151 3.15 8.03 -10.08
CA MET A 151 2.91 7.34 -11.34
C MET A 151 4.05 6.35 -11.62
N SER A 152 3.73 5.22 -12.24
CA SER A 152 4.72 4.19 -12.59
C SER A 152 5.56 4.56 -13.81
N ASN A 153 5.06 5.46 -14.65
CA ASN A 153 5.71 5.96 -15.86
C ASN A 153 5.45 7.46 -16.04
N ASN A 154 6.11 8.05 -17.02
CA ASN A 154 5.95 9.48 -17.36
C ASN A 154 4.88 9.73 -18.44
N ASP A 155 4.37 8.64 -19.05
CA ASP A 155 3.36 8.75 -20.10
C ASP A 155 1.97 8.85 -19.48
N VAL A 156 1.24 9.84 -19.88
CA VAL A 156 -0.14 10.10 -19.45
C VAL A 156 -1.04 9.99 -20.67
N GLY A 157 -2.04 9.15 -20.59
CA GLY A 157 -2.99 8.97 -21.68
C GLY A 157 -4.39 8.62 -21.17
N TRP A 158 -5.37 9.03 -21.93
CA TRP A 158 -6.77 8.64 -21.75
C TRP A 158 -7.41 8.39 -23.11
N SER A 159 -8.50 7.66 -23.14
CA SER A 159 -9.29 7.38 -24.33
C SER A 159 -10.65 8.05 -24.24
N THR A 160 -11.16 8.49 -25.39
CA THR A 160 -12.53 9.00 -25.51
C THR A 160 -13.23 8.19 -26.60
N ASP A 161 -14.42 7.70 -26.31
CA ASP A 161 -15.21 6.96 -27.28
C ASP A 161 -16.22 7.88 -28.02
N VAL A 162 -16.92 7.30 -29.00
CA VAL A 162 -17.93 8.00 -29.83
C VAL A 162 -19.12 8.51 -29.00
N ALA A 163 -19.38 7.92 -27.84
CA ALA A 163 -20.42 8.35 -26.90
C ALA A 163 -19.96 9.47 -25.95
N SER A 164 -18.78 10.06 -26.19
CA SER A 164 -18.16 11.09 -25.34
C SER A 164 -17.92 10.61 -23.89
N MET A 165 -17.64 9.30 -23.73
CA MET A 165 -17.25 8.72 -22.47
C MET A 165 -15.72 8.59 -22.41
N TYR A 166 -15.16 8.96 -21.27
CA TYR A 166 -13.73 9.00 -21.02
C TYR A 166 -13.29 7.78 -20.21
N GLY A 167 -12.31 7.03 -20.71
CA GLY A 167 -11.68 5.90 -20.02
C GLY A 167 -10.29 6.27 -19.52
N PHE A 168 -10.05 5.99 -18.24
CA PHE A 168 -8.76 6.19 -17.59
C PHE A 168 -8.23 4.88 -17.04
N THR A 169 -7.01 4.54 -17.43
CA THR A 169 -6.23 3.47 -16.81
C THR A 169 -4.84 3.99 -16.53
N PHE A 170 -4.41 3.90 -15.29
CA PHE A 170 -3.08 4.32 -14.90
C PHE A 170 -2.49 3.38 -13.86
N ALA A 171 -1.19 3.20 -13.92
CA ALA A 171 -0.42 2.42 -12.98
C ALA A 171 0.39 3.33 -12.05
N MET A 172 0.47 2.94 -10.79
CA MET A 172 1.17 3.69 -9.76
C MET A 172 1.99 2.76 -8.89
N VAL A 173 3.03 3.32 -8.29
CA VAL A 173 3.94 2.63 -7.37
C VAL A 173 4.04 3.41 -6.08
N GLU A 174 4.26 2.69 -4.98
CA GLU A 174 4.52 3.31 -3.68
C GLU A 174 5.73 4.25 -3.78
N ALA A 175 5.59 5.47 -3.29
CA ALA A 175 6.65 6.46 -3.23
C ALA A 175 7.45 6.26 -1.95
N LEU A 176 8.65 5.68 -2.08
CA LEU A 176 9.59 5.40 -0.99
C LEU A 176 10.66 6.49 -0.89
#